data_e65999a7485c77889ee8f252e307c82b
#
_entry.id   e65999a7485c77889ee8f252e307c82b
#
_cell.length_a   1.000
_cell.length_b   1.000
_cell.length_c   1.000
_cell.angle_alpha   90.00
_cell.angle_beta   90.00
_cell.angle_gamma   90.00
#
_symmetry.space_group_name_H-M   'P 1'
#
loop_
_entity.id
_entity.type
_entity.pdbx_description
1 polymer ?
#
loop_
_entity_poly.entity_id
_entity_poly.type
_entity_poly.pdbx_seq_one_letter_code
_entity_poly.pdbx_strand_id
1 'polypeptide(L)'
;MSNKSNRMPLIDALKAVAAMLVLLNHFSSYGPLAEAAREAFPAIFDWCFEYGRMAVQVFLVIAGFLAARGLSAQGEALAVSPLPLIWKRYLRLAVPYLAAIGLAIIAAALANQWLDDEAIPDRATFAQWLAHAFLLHNLLGFEALSAGVWYIAIDFQLFALMTLLLWAGRARLVAPALVLIVATTSLFWFNRDASWDNWAIYFFGSYGL
;
A
#
# COMPACT_ATOMS: atom_id res chain seq x y z
N MET A 1 4.98 26.68 -26.31
CA MET A 1 5.77 25.47 -26.05
C MET A 1 4.86 24.46 -25.37
N SER A 2 4.45 23.40 -26.07
CA SER A 2 3.57 22.36 -25.52
C SER A 2 4.31 21.58 -24.44
N ASN A 3 3.85 21.71 -23.20
CA ASN A 3 4.32 20.90 -22.08
C ASN A 3 3.86 19.44 -22.34
N LYS A 4 4.68 18.66 -23.05
CA LYS A 4 4.44 17.22 -23.22
C LYS A 4 4.42 16.63 -21.82
N SER A 5 3.23 16.37 -21.30
CA SER A 5 3.06 15.67 -20.03
C SER A 5 3.84 14.35 -20.16
N ASN A 6 4.72 14.08 -19.20
CA ASN A 6 5.56 12.87 -19.14
C ASN A 6 4.69 11.66 -18.75
N ARG A 7 3.56 11.50 -19.48
CA ARG A 7 2.62 10.38 -19.26
C ARG A 7 3.27 9.09 -19.70
N MET A 8 3.05 8.06 -18.92
CA MET A 8 3.48 6.68 -19.23
C MET A 8 2.22 5.83 -19.43
N PRO A 9 1.68 5.77 -20.68
CA PRO A 9 0.38 5.16 -20.95
C PRO A 9 0.25 3.72 -20.47
N LEU A 10 1.34 2.95 -20.57
CA LEU A 10 1.38 1.57 -20.07
C LEU A 10 1.19 1.51 -18.54
N ILE A 11 1.87 2.39 -17.81
CA ILE A 11 1.73 2.47 -16.34
C ILE A 11 0.31 2.89 -15.97
N ASP A 12 -0.25 3.86 -16.68
CA ASP A 12 -1.63 4.32 -16.43
C ASP A 12 -2.63 3.17 -16.71
N ALA A 13 -2.44 2.41 -17.79
CA ALA A 13 -3.27 1.24 -18.09
C ALA A 13 -3.15 0.13 -17.03
N LEU A 14 -1.92 -0.21 -16.62
CA LEU A 14 -1.69 -1.21 -15.58
C LEU A 14 -2.35 -0.81 -14.25
N LYS A 15 -2.25 0.46 -13.85
CA LYS A 15 -2.93 0.98 -12.66
C LYS A 15 -4.45 0.88 -12.77
N ALA A 16 -5.02 1.18 -13.94
CA ALA A 16 -6.47 1.10 -14.15
C ALA A 16 -6.97 -0.34 -14.03
N VAL A 17 -6.29 -1.30 -14.67
CA VAL A 17 -6.63 -2.73 -14.57
C VAL A 17 -6.46 -3.23 -13.13
N ALA A 18 -5.35 -2.91 -12.48
CA ALA A 18 -5.11 -3.31 -11.10
C ALA A 18 -6.16 -2.71 -10.14
N ALA A 19 -6.54 -1.43 -10.31
CA ALA A 19 -7.59 -0.80 -9.51
C ALA A 19 -8.94 -1.51 -9.68
N MET A 20 -9.29 -1.90 -10.92
CA MET A 20 -10.51 -2.64 -11.18
C MET A 20 -10.51 -4.01 -10.50
N LEU A 21 -9.38 -4.74 -10.56
CA LEU A 21 -9.25 -6.05 -9.90
C LEU A 21 -9.35 -5.94 -8.38
N VAL A 22 -8.74 -4.92 -7.77
CA VAL A 22 -8.86 -4.66 -6.32
C VAL A 22 -10.30 -4.31 -5.96
N LEU A 23 -10.98 -3.48 -6.78
CA LEU A 23 -12.39 -3.15 -6.57
C LEU A 23 -13.27 -4.40 -6.61
N LEU A 24 -13.09 -5.25 -7.62
CA LEU A 24 -13.82 -6.51 -7.74
C LEU A 24 -13.53 -7.47 -6.58
N ASN A 25 -12.28 -7.52 -6.10
CA ASN A 25 -11.94 -8.27 -4.90
C ASN A 25 -12.72 -7.77 -3.68
N HIS A 26 -12.81 -6.46 -3.45
CA HIS A 26 -13.61 -5.92 -2.34
C HIS A 26 -15.10 -6.24 -2.50
N PHE A 27 -15.67 -6.15 -3.70
CA PHE A 27 -17.05 -6.54 -3.96
C PHE A 27 -17.32 -8.04 -3.78
N SER A 28 -16.30 -8.88 -3.92
CA SER A 28 -16.42 -10.33 -3.68
C SER A 28 -16.15 -10.75 -2.24
N SER A 29 -15.70 -9.80 -1.37
CA SER A 29 -15.22 -10.10 -0.03
C SER A 29 -16.16 -9.70 1.10
N TYR A 30 -17.00 -8.68 0.88
CA TYR A 30 -17.73 -8.05 1.98
C TYR A 30 -19.23 -7.89 1.71
N GLY A 31 -20.02 -8.28 2.73
CA GLY A 31 -21.44 -8.01 2.84
C GLY A 31 -22.36 -8.89 1.99
N PRO A 32 -23.68 -8.75 2.15
CA PRO A 32 -24.68 -9.63 1.54
C PRO A 32 -24.71 -9.56 0.01
N LEU A 33 -24.22 -8.46 -0.59
CA LEU A 33 -24.10 -8.36 -2.05
C LEU A 33 -23.03 -9.32 -2.59
N ALA A 34 -21.92 -9.50 -1.84
CA ALA A 34 -20.86 -10.45 -2.22
C ALA A 34 -21.39 -11.90 -2.20
N GLU A 35 -22.18 -12.26 -1.21
CA GLU A 35 -22.82 -13.57 -1.09
C GLU A 35 -23.77 -13.84 -2.27
N ALA A 36 -24.71 -12.92 -2.53
CA ALA A 36 -25.65 -13.04 -3.64
C ALA A 36 -24.94 -13.09 -5.01
N ALA A 37 -23.88 -12.31 -5.19
CA ALA A 37 -23.10 -12.30 -6.43
C ALA A 37 -22.32 -13.60 -6.61
N ARG A 38 -21.78 -14.17 -5.54
CA ARG A 38 -21.08 -15.47 -5.56
C ARG A 38 -22.04 -16.62 -5.86
N GLU A 39 -23.28 -16.57 -5.34
CA GLU A 39 -24.31 -17.54 -5.68
C GLU A 39 -24.69 -17.49 -7.17
N ALA A 40 -24.82 -16.27 -7.74
CA ALA A 40 -25.18 -16.07 -9.13
C ALA A 40 -24.08 -16.42 -10.13
N PHE A 41 -22.81 -16.10 -9.79
CA PHE A 41 -21.63 -16.24 -10.65
C PHE A 41 -20.42 -16.77 -9.89
N PRO A 42 -20.45 -18.01 -9.33
CA PRO A 42 -19.43 -18.51 -8.41
C PRO A 42 -18.01 -18.47 -8.99
N ALA A 43 -17.80 -18.96 -10.21
CA ALA A 43 -16.47 -19.01 -10.81
C ALA A 43 -15.78 -17.64 -10.91
N ILE A 44 -16.52 -16.57 -11.19
CA ILE A 44 -15.98 -15.21 -11.35
C ILE A 44 -15.66 -14.61 -9.97
N PHE A 45 -16.62 -14.70 -9.05
CA PHE A 45 -16.48 -14.07 -7.73
C PHE A 45 -15.50 -14.81 -6.82
N ASP A 46 -15.42 -16.16 -6.91
CA ASP A 46 -14.39 -16.95 -6.21
C ASP A 46 -13.00 -16.60 -6.74
N TRP A 47 -12.85 -16.47 -8.06
CA TRP A 47 -11.57 -16.04 -8.65
C TRP A 47 -11.21 -14.61 -8.22
N CYS A 48 -12.16 -13.67 -8.23
CA CYS A 48 -11.92 -12.29 -7.76
C CYS A 48 -11.56 -12.25 -6.28
N PHE A 49 -12.21 -13.04 -5.45
CA PHE A 49 -11.93 -13.16 -4.02
C PHE A 49 -10.52 -13.70 -3.78
N GLU A 50 -10.15 -14.78 -4.45
CA GLU A 50 -8.88 -15.46 -4.22
C GLU A 50 -7.69 -14.68 -4.80
N TYR A 51 -7.81 -14.18 -6.03
CA TYR A 51 -6.67 -13.62 -6.77
C TYR A 51 -6.70 -12.10 -6.93
N GLY A 52 -7.86 -11.45 -6.80
CA GLY A 52 -7.98 -10.01 -7.06
C GLY A 52 -7.05 -9.15 -6.18
N ARG A 53 -6.80 -9.58 -4.94
CA ARG A 53 -5.86 -8.94 -4.01
C ARG A 53 -4.42 -8.92 -4.54
N MET A 54 -4.02 -9.87 -5.38
CA MET A 54 -2.67 -9.91 -5.94
C MET A 54 -2.36 -8.71 -6.84
N ALA A 55 -3.40 -8.02 -7.37
CA ALA A 55 -3.25 -6.79 -8.14
C ALA A 55 -2.59 -5.65 -7.33
N VAL A 56 -2.60 -5.72 -6.00
CA VAL A 56 -1.85 -4.79 -5.13
C VAL A 56 -0.35 -4.82 -5.43
N GLN A 57 0.20 -5.98 -5.79
CA GLN A 57 1.61 -6.11 -6.15
C GLN A 57 1.98 -5.26 -7.36
N VAL A 58 1.07 -5.09 -8.33
CA VAL A 58 1.27 -4.20 -9.48
C VAL A 58 1.46 -2.76 -9.04
N PHE A 59 0.67 -2.30 -8.07
CA PHE A 59 0.83 -0.96 -7.52
C PHE A 59 2.18 -0.80 -6.80
N LEU A 60 2.62 -1.80 -6.05
CA LEU A 60 3.90 -1.77 -5.34
C LEU A 60 5.08 -1.70 -6.32
N VAL A 61 5.09 -2.53 -7.37
CA VAL A 61 6.12 -2.49 -8.43
C VAL A 61 6.15 -1.11 -9.10
N ILE A 62 4.99 -0.57 -9.48
CA ILE A 62 4.91 0.75 -10.11
C ILE A 62 5.37 1.85 -9.12
N ALA A 63 4.97 1.78 -7.86
CA ALA A 63 5.37 2.75 -6.85
C ALA A 63 6.88 2.73 -6.61
N GLY A 64 7.48 1.53 -6.54
CA GLY A 64 8.93 1.33 -6.41
C GLY A 64 9.69 1.87 -7.62
N PHE A 65 9.25 1.53 -8.84
CA PHE A 65 9.82 2.07 -10.08
C PHE A 65 9.79 3.61 -10.10
N LEU A 66 8.65 4.21 -9.76
CA LEU A 66 8.51 5.68 -9.75
C LEU A 66 9.33 6.32 -8.62
N ALA A 67 9.45 5.67 -7.46
CA ALA A 67 10.29 6.12 -6.37
C ALA A 67 11.77 6.07 -6.75
N ALA A 68 12.25 4.94 -7.28
CA ALA A 68 13.62 4.79 -7.75
C ALA A 68 13.96 5.82 -8.83
N ARG A 69 13.10 5.98 -9.83
CA ARG A 69 13.27 6.98 -10.88
C ARG A 69 13.30 8.42 -10.34
N GLY A 70 12.51 8.72 -9.31
CA GLY A 70 12.46 10.06 -8.71
C GLY A 70 13.59 10.35 -7.74
N LEU A 71 14.11 9.34 -7.05
CA LEU A 71 15.15 9.47 -6.03
C LEU A 71 16.56 9.26 -6.58
N SER A 72 16.71 8.39 -7.58
CA SER A 72 18.00 7.90 -8.09
C SER A 72 17.89 7.53 -9.57
N ALA A 73 17.61 8.51 -10.42
CA ALA A 73 17.33 8.29 -11.85
C ALA A 73 18.45 7.57 -12.63
N GLN A 74 19.68 7.64 -12.16
CA GLN A 74 20.87 7.01 -12.78
C GLN A 74 21.50 5.92 -11.90
N GLY A 75 20.78 5.43 -10.90
CA GLY A 75 21.31 4.44 -9.94
C GLY A 75 22.32 5.03 -8.95
N GLU A 76 22.35 6.34 -8.79
CA GLU A 76 23.25 7.02 -7.88
C GLU A 76 22.71 7.04 -6.44
N ALA A 77 23.60 7.14 -5.46
CA ALA A 77 23.23 7.33 -4.08
C ALA A 77 22.51 8.68 -3.88
N LEU A 78 21.58 8.72 -2.95
CA LEU A 78 20.85 9.93 -2.60
C LEU A 78 21.78 10.93 -1.89
N ALA A 79 22.07 12.06 -2.55
CA ALA A 79 23.00 13.08 -2.02
C ALA A 79 22.35 14.03 -0.97
N VAL A 80 21.01 14.08 -0.94
CA VAL A 80 20.27 14.98 -0.05
C VAL A 80 19.77 14.23 1.20
N SER A 81 19.43 15.00 2.26
CA SER A 81 18.83 14.40 3.47
C SER A 81 17.52 13.66 3.15
N PRO A 82 17.33 12.44 3.67
CA PRO A 82 16.12 11.66 3.45
C PRO A 82 14.89 12.25 4.13
N LEU A 83 15.04 12.89 5.29
CA LEU A 83 13.93 13.35 6.13
C LEU A 83 12.95 14.31 5.41
N PRO A 84 13.40 15.35 4.69
CA PRO A 84 12.48 16.23 3.96
C PRO A 84 11.69 15.51 2.88
N LEU A 85 12.29 14.49 2.22
CA LEU A 85 11.63 13.70 1.18
C LEU A 85 10.55 12.80 1.77
N ILE A 86 10.89 12.11 2.87
CA ILE A 86 9.94 11.26 3.62
C ILE A 86 8.80 12.12 4.18
N TRP A 87 9.11 13.27 4.77
CA TRP A 87 8.11 14.19 5.29
C TRP A 87 7.16 14.73 4.21
N LYS A 88 7.69 15.10 3.06
CA LYS A 88 6.88 15.54 1.91
C LYS A 88 5.96 14.42 1.42
N ARG A 89 6.46 13.18 1.36
CA ARG A 89 5.64 12.01 1.00
C ARG A 89 4.55 11.78 2.03
N TYR A 90 4.92 11.81 3.33
CA TYR A 90 3.98 11.68 4.42
C TYR A 90 2.81 12.66 4.31
N LEU A 91 3.09 13.96 4.23
CA LEU A 91 2.03 14.98 4.13
C LEU A 91 1.12 14.77 2.92
N ARG A 92 1.70 14.37 1.79
CA ARG A 92 0.93 14.09 0.56
C ARG A 92 -0.03 12.91 0.72
N LEU A 93 0.34 11.90 1.49
CA LEU A 93 -0.47 10.72 1.75
C LEU A 93 -1.39 10.91 2.95
N ALA A 94 -0.88 11.43 4.06
CA ALA A 94 -1.59 11.51 5.34
C ALA A 94 -2.82 12.43 5.26
N VAL A 95 -2.77 13.54 4.52
CA VAL A 95 -3.89 14.49 4.47
C VAL A 95 -5.16 13.84 3.87
N PRO A 96 -5.16 13.31 2.63
CA PRO A 96 -6.34 12.65 2.09
C PRO A 96 -6.70 11.36 2.84
N TYR A 97 -5.69 10.64 3.35
CA TYR A 97 -5.87 9.44 4.14
C TYR A 97 -6.64 9.70 5.44
N LEU A 98 -6.25 10.72 6.22
CA LEU A 98 -6.94 11.07 7.46
C LEU A 98 -8.37 11.56 7.22
N ALA A 99 -8.62 12.26 6.11
CA ALA A 99 -9.98 12.61 5.72
C ALA A 99 -10.82 11.35 5.43
N ALA A 100 -10.25 10.37 4.71
CA ALA A 100 -10.93 9.11 4.43
C ALA A 100 -11.19 8.29 5.71
N ILE A 101 -10.20 8.20 6.62
CA ILE A 101 -10.37 7.55 7.94
C ILE A 101 -11.45 8.24 8.77
N GLY A 102 -11.47 9.57 8.80
CA GLY A 102 -12.52 10.32 9.50
C GLY A 102 -13.92 10.00 8.96
N LEU A 103 -14.08 9.95 7.64
CA LEU A 103 -15.33 9.55 7.00
C LEU A 103 -15.70 8.09 7.30
N ALA A 104 -14.72 7.17 7.29
CA ALA A 104 -14.95 5.77 7.62
C ALA A 104 -15.42 5.60 9.08
N ILE A 105 -14.81 6.29 10.03
CA ILE A 105 -15.23 6.27 11.45
C ILE A 105 -16.68 6.78 11.58
N ILE A 106 -17.02 7.89 10.91
CA ILE A 106 -18.38 8.43 10.95
C ILE A 106 -19.36 7.43 10.32
N ALA A 107 -19.03 6.85 9.17
CA ALA A 107 -19.87 5.87 8.48
C ALA A 107 -20.09 4.62 9.34
N ALA A 108 -19.03 4.07 9.95
CA ALA A 108 -19.12 2.94 10.87
C ALA A 108 -19.99 3.26 12.10
N ALA A 109 -19.79 4.44 12.70
CA ALA A 109 -20.59 4.88 13.85
C ALA A 109 -22.09 5.04 13.52
N LEU A 110 -22.43 5.44 12.30
CA LEU A 110 -23.80 5.50 11.82
C LEU A 110 -24.35 4.11 11.53
N ALA A 111 -23.58 3.27 10.82
CA ALA A 111 -24.01 1.92 10.46
C ALA A 111 -24.27 1.04 11.69
N ASN A 112 -23.44 1.13 12.72
CA ASN A 112 -23.59 0.42 14.01
C ASN A 112 -24.85 0.81 14.81
N GLN A 113 -25.60 1.85 14.37
CA GLN A 113 -26.88 2.18 14.99
C GLN A 113 -28.04 1.33 14.43
N TRP A 114 -27.87 0.75 13.24
CA TRP A 114 -28.94 0.03 12.55
C TRP A 114 -28.54 -1.39 12.11
N LEU A 115 -27.26 -1.68 12.10
CA LEU A 115 -26.72 -2.96 11.63
C LEU A 115 -25.80 -3.52 12.70
N ASP A 116 -25.94 -4.82 12.96
CA ASP A 116 -25.03 -5.63 13.75
C ASP A 116 -24.35 -6.59 12.78
N ASP A 117 -23.20 -6.17 12.21
CA ASP A 117 -22.49 -6.89 11.17
C ASP A 117 -20.98 -6.83 11.46
N GLU A 118 -20.35 -7.98 11.52
CA GLU A 118 -18.91 -8.14 11.80
C GLU A 118 -18.00 -7.39 10.80
N ALA A 119 -18.51 -7.08 9.60
CA ALA A 119 -17.78 -6.29 8.61
C ALA A 119 -17.71 -4.78 8.94
N ILE A 120 -18.51 -4.32 9.92
CA ILE A 120 -18.50 -2.92 10.36
C ILE A 120 -17.48 -2.79 11.51
N PRO A 121 -16.43 -1.97 11.35
CA PRO A 121 -15.44 -1.77 12.41
C PRO A 121 -16.07 -1.28 13.72
N ASP A 122 -15.53 -1.77 14.83
CA ASP A 122 -15.85 -1.27 16.16
C ASP A 122 -15.49 0.21 16.34
N ARG A 123 -15.89 0.79 17.48
CA ARG A 123 -15.55 2.17 17.82
C ARG A 123 -14.06 2.37 17.89
N ALA A 124 -13.55 3.26 17.02
CA ALA A 124 -12.14 3.60 16.97
C ALA A 124 -11.64 4.15 18.34
N THR A 125 -10.56 3.58 18.85
CA THR A 125 -9.86 4.14 20.01
C THR A 125 -8.93 5.28 19.59
N PHE A 126 -8.59 6.17 20.52
CA PHE A 126 -7.63 7.25 20.25
C PHE A 126 -6.24 6.71 19.87
N ALA A 127 -5.78 5.62 20.50
CA ALA A 127 -4.51 4.98 20.18
C ALA A 127 -4.52 4.40 18.77
N GLN A 128 -5.61 3.74 18.37
CA GLN A 128 -5.80 3.22 17.02
C GLN A 128 -5.82 4.35 15.98
N TRP A 129 -6.56 5.44 16.24
CA TRP A 129 -6.56 6.63 15.38
C TRP A 129 -5.16 7.23 15.23
N LEU A 130 -4.41 7.36 16.33
CA LEU A 130 -3.05 7.89 16.33
C LEU A 130 -2.10 6.98 15.51
N ALA A 131 -2.22 5.66 15.68
CA ALA A 131 -1.45 4.69 14.89
C ALA A 131 -1.72 4.82 13.37
N HIS A 132 -2.99 5.05 13.00
CA HIS A 132 -3.35 5.34 11.61
C HIS A 132 -2.80 6.68 11.15
N ALA A 133 -2.86 7.73 11.98
CA ALA A 133 -2.34 9.05 11.65
C ALA A 133 -0.85 9.02 11.30
N PHE A 134 -0.07 8.19 11.98
CA PHE A 134 1.36 8.00 11.68
C PHE A 134 1.65 6.90 10.65
N LEU A 135 0.61 6.27 10.05
CA LEU A 135 0.76 5.16 9.10
C LEU A 135 1.53 3.96 9.69
N LEU A 136 1.34 3.71 10.99
CA LEU A 136 2.01 2.65 11.75
C LEU A 136 1.06 1.57 12.30
N HIS A 137 -0.24 1.66 12.01
CA HIS A 137 -1.24 0.75 12.59
C HIS A 137 -0.93 -0.72 12.32
N ASN A 138 -0.45 -1.08 11.12
CA ASN A 138 -0.05 -2.44 10.79
C ASN A 138 1.09 -2.94 11.70
N LEU A 139 2.14 -2.13 11.87
CA LEU A 139 3.31 -2.46 12.68
C LEU A 139 2.97 -2.58 14.18
N LEU A 140 2.00 -1.81 14.64
CA LEU A 140 1.57 -1.78 16.04
C LEU A 140 0.46 -2.80 16.33
N GLY A 141 0.02 -3.57 15.33
CA GLY A 141 -1.00 -4.60 15.47
C GLY A 141 -2.42 -4.06 15.72
N PHE A 142 -2.69 -2.81 15.32
CA PHE A 142 -4.05 -2.28 15.36
C PHE A 142 -4.82 -2.70 14.12
N GLU A 143 -6.08 -3.08 14.31
CA GLU A 143 -7.00 -3.35 13.23
C GLU A 143 -7.22 -2.12 12.33
N ALA A 144 -7.40 -2.39 11.04
CA ALA A 144 -7.62 -1.35 10.06
C ALA A 144 -9.03 -0.73 10.22
N LEU A 145 -9.10 0.59 10.29
CA LEU A 145 -10.37 1.35 10.39
C LEU A 145 -11.16 1.39 9.07
N SER A 146 -10.62 0.84 8.00
CA SER A 146 -11.29 0.67 6.71
C SER A 146 -10.53 -0.31 5.85
N ALA A 147 -11.20 -0.98 4.92
CA ALA A 147 -10.57 -1.84 3.94
C ALA A 147 -9.57 -1.07 3.06
N GLY A 148 -8.42 -1.66 2.78
CA GLY A 148 -7.41 -1.09 1.89
C GLY A 148 -6.49 -0.01 2.50
N VAL A 149 -6.77 0.51 3.69
CA VAL A 149 -5.92 1.53 4.34
C VAL A 149 -4.53 1.01 4.71
N TRP A 150 -4.40 -0.29 4.93
CA TRP A 150 -3.14 -0.98 5.16
C TRP A 150 -2.12 -0.73 4.02
N TYR A 151 -2.60 -0.68 2.78
CA TYR A 151 -1.75 -0.45 1.61
C TYR A 151 -1.06 0.92 1.66
N ILE A 152 -1.76 1.97 2.08
CA ILE A 152 -1.21 3.33 2.18
C ILE A 152 -0.06 3.38 3.20
N ALA A 153 -0.23 2.70 4.34
CA ALA A 153 0.82 2.60 5.34
C ALA A 153 2.05 1.85 4.81
N ILE A 154 1.83 0.70 4.17
CA ILE A 154 2.91 -0.09 3.56
C ILE A 154 3.62 0.70 2.45
N ASP A 155 2.91 1.36 1.53
CA ASP A 155 3.51 2.19 0.47
C ASP A 155 4.39 3.31 1.05
N PHE A 156 3.92 3.99 2.10
CA PHE A 156 4.71 5.00 2.77
C PHE A 156 5.98 4.43 3.43
N GLN A 157 5.86 3.32 4.14
CA GLN A 157 6.99 2.66 4.82
C GLN A 157 8.01 2.13 3.81
N LEU A 158 7.56 1.57 2.69
CA LEU A 158 8.42 1.12 1.58
C LEU A 158 9.18 2.29 0.96
N PHE A 159 8.49 3.42 0.73
CA PHE A 159 9.14 4.64 0.23
C PHE A 159 10.19 5.15 1.22
N ALA A 160 9.89 5.17 2.51
CA ALA A 160 10.83 5.58 3.55
C ALA A 160 12.05 4.66 3.58
N LEU A 161 11.84 3.34 3.56
CA LEU A 161 12.90 2.34 3.53
C LEU A 161 13.79 2.50 2.29
N MET A 162 13.20 2.59 1.09
CA MET A 162 13.95 2.84 -0.17
C MET A 162 14.79 4.11 -0.08
N THR A 163 14.19 5.21 0.41
CA THR A 163 14.90 6.49 0.56
C THR A 163 16.08 6.39 1.51
N LEU A 164 15.93 5.67 2.63
CA LEU A 164 16.99 5.44 3.61
C LEU A 164 18.10 4.55 3.05
N LEU A 165 17.77 3.49 2.31
CA LEU A 165 18.76 2.60 1.67
C LEU A 165 19.60 3.36 0.64
N LEU A 166 18.95 4.16 -0.22
CA LEU A 166 19.64 4.99 -1.21
C LEU A 166 20.52 6.05 -0.56
N TRP A 167 20.12 6.61 0.58
CA TRP A 167 20.92 7.58 1.32
C TRP A 167 22.09 6.93 2.07
N ALA A 168 21.89 5.75 2.67
CA ALA A 168 22.93 5.04 3.40
C ALA A 168 24.04 4.53 2.46
N GLY A 169 23.70 4.16 1.24
CA GLY A 169 24.61 3.65 0.23
C GLY A 169 25.43 4.73 -0.48
N ARG A 170 26.16 5.55 0.23
CA ARG A 170 26.89 6.74 -0.26
C ARG A 170 27.85 6.52 -1.44
N ALA A 171 28.25 5.29 -1.74
CA ALA A 171 29.08 4.94 -2.89
C ALA A 171 28.19 4.41 -4.03
N ARG A 172 28.58 4.69 -5.28
CA ARG A 172 27.82 4.42 -6.50
C ARG A 172 27.21 3.01 -6.60
N LEU A 173 27.96 1.98 -6.18
CA LEU A 173 27.49 0.58 -6.24
C LEU A 173 26.86 0.09 -4.94
N VAL A 174 27.03 0.81 -3.82
CA VAL A 174 26.53 0.38 -2.50
C VAL A 174 25.01 0.60 -2.40
N ALA A 175 24.49 1.72 -2.91
CA ALA A 175 23.06 1.99 -2.86
C ALA A 175 22.23 0.92 -3.59
N PRO A 176 22.47 0.61 -4.87
CA PRO A 176 21.75 -0.46 -5.55
C PRO A 176 21.99 -1.84 -4.95
N ALA A 177 23.20 -2.11 -4.43
CA ALA A 177 23.49 -3.36 -3.74
C ALA A 177 22.66 -3.53 -2.46
N LEU A 178 22.51 -2.48 -1.64
CA LEU A 178 21.67 -2.51 -0.44
C LEU A 178 20.19 -2.75 -0.81
N VAL A 179 19.67 -2.06 -1.82
CA VAL A 179 18.31 -2.27 -2.32
C VAL A 179 18.13 -3.72 -2.78
N LEU A 180 19.06 -4.26 -3.57
CA LEU A 180 19.00 -5.62 -4.06
C LEU A 180 19.07 -6.65 -2.92
N ILE A 181 19.95 -6.46 -1.93
CA ILE A 181 20.05 -7.34 -0.76
C ILE A 181 18.74 -7.35 0.01
N VAL A 182 18.16 -6.19 0.30
CA VAL A 182 16.89 -6.11 1.04
C VAL A 182 15.75 -6.70 0.22
N ALA A 183 15.70 -6.46 -1.09
CA ALA A 183 14.67 -7.01 -1.96
C ALA A 183 14.77 -8.53 -2.07
N THR A 184 15.97 -9.10 -2.23
CA THR A 184 16.17 -10.54 -2.26
C THR A 184 15.86 -11.19 -0.91
N THR A 185 16.26 -10.57 0.20
CA THR A 185 15.91 -11.05 1.55
C THR A 185 14.39 -11.01 1.77
N SER A 186 13.73 -9.96 1.29
CA SER A 186 12.27 -9.86 1.29
C SER A 186 11.63 -11.06 0.58
N LEU A 187 12.03 -11.33 -0.67
CA LEU A 187 11.43 -12.40 -1.49
C LEU A 187 11.69 -13.80 -0.95
N PHE A 188 12.92 -14.07 -0.51
CA PHE A 188 13.34 -15.44 -0.19
C PHE A 188 13.19 -15.80 1.29
N TRP A 189 12.97 -14.80 2.16
CA TRP A 189 12.83 -15.01 3.60
C TRP A 189 11.47 -14.49 4.10
N PHE A 190 11.26 -13.17 4.10
CA PHE A 190 10.07 -12.57 4.72
C PHE A 190 8.77 -12.89 3.97
N ASN A 191 8.76 -12.86 2.65
CA ASN A 191 7.58 -13.13 1.84
C ASN A 191 7.16 -14.63 1.83
N ARG A 192 7.97 -15.50 2.46
CA ARG A 192 7.67 -16.94 2.59
C ARG A 192 6.77 -17.26 3.77
N ASP A 193 6.59 -16.34 4.70
CA ASP A 193 5.79 -16.51 5.91
C ASP A 193 4.82 -15.33 6.04
N ALA A 194 3.51 -15.63 5.92
CA ALA A 194 2.44 -14.64 5.96
C ALA A 194 2.35 -13.90 7.31
N SER A 195 2.97 -14.40 8.37
CA SER A 195 3.01 -13.68 9.67
C SER A 195 3.74 -12.33 9.58
N TRP A 196 4.51 -12.09 8.51
CA TRP A 196 5.23 -10.85 8.26
C TRP A 196 4.47 -9.87 7.36
N ASP A 197 3.25 -10.17 6.91
CA ASP A 197 2.49 -9.35 5.96
C ASP A 197 2.05 -7.98 6.50
N ASN A 198 2.16 -7.77 7.81
CA ASN A 198 1.98 -6.46 8.45
C ASN A 198 3.22 -5.54 8.35
N TRP A 199 4.35 -6.06 7.85
CA TRP A 199 5.60 -5.35 7.78
C TRP A 199 5.96 -4.97 6.34
N ALA A 200 6.40 -3.74 6.13
CA ALA A 200 6.82 -3.28 4.80
C ALA A 200 7.90 -4.17 4.17
N ILE A 201 8.79 -4.75 4.99
CA ILE A 201 9.86 -5.64 4.51
C ILE A 201 9.31 -6.85 3.75
N TYR A 202 8.13 -7.36 4.10
CA TYR A 202 7.46 -8.46 3.40
C TYR A 202 7.21 -8.13 1.92
N PHE A 203 6.87 -6.87 1.63
CA PHE A 203 6.52 -6.39 0.29
C PHE A 203 7.70 -5.74 -0.44
N PHE A 204 8.85 -5.57 0.20
CA PHE A 204 9.96 -4.84 -0.40
C PHE A 204 10.52 -5.53 -1.64
N GLY A 205 10.37 -6.84 -1.78
CA GLY A 205 10.72 -7.57 -3.00
C GLY A 205 10.02 -7.05 -4.23
N SER A 206 8.72 -6.79 -4.16
CA SER A 206 7.95 -6.20 -5.27
C SER A 206 8.24 -4.73 -5.50
N TYR A 207 8.64 -4.00 -4.45
CA TYR A 207 8.89 -2.57 -4.50
C TYR A 207 10.33 -2.22 -4.94
N GLY A 208 11.32 -3.03 -4.55
CA GLY A 208 12.74 -2.75 -4.71
C GLY A 208 13.38 -3.38 -5.95
N LEU A 209 12.70 -4.27 -6.66
CA LEU A 209 13.14 -4.89 -7.91
C LEU A 209 12.53 -4.20 -9.11
#